data_4a044a48c9741d4cc08a4edd257c7021
#
_entry.id   4a044a48c9741d4cc08a4edd257c7021
#
_cell.length_a   1.000
_cell.length_b   1.000
_cell.length_c   1.000
_cell.angle_alpha   90.00
_cell.angle_beta   90.00
_cell.angle_gamma   90.00
#
_symmetry.space_group_name_H-M   'P 1'
#
loop_
_entity.id
_entity.type
_entity.pdbx_description
1 polymer ?
#
loop_
_entity_poly.entity_id
_entity_poly.type
_entity_poly.pdbx_seq_one_letter_code
_entity_poly.pdbx_strand_id
1 'polypeptide(L)'
;MTTPQQIQLPKIFDDRGNLSFLENQAQIPFEIKRVHWIYDVPGGEERGGIAYKETEEFIVAMSGSFDVVVRDAEHEWKFSLNRSYMGVYVPKGMWRAIENFSTNSIAVIAASTHYDPIDGIRDYNEFKDYSLKVKGDDISNTKSPASTPYTLHSTPNVKHNVFDCGIIELDRHHSARKGDISVVENAETVPFDTKRLYYLYDVPGGVSRGGHAHKGLWQLIIAASGCFTVTLDDGNVKRAYTLNRPYQGLLVKPGIWRELDDFSSGSVCLVLASEKYDEADYIRDYDDFLKYRK
;
A
#
# COMPACT_ATOMS: atom_id res chain seq x y z
N MET A 1 -4.59 -8.17 -18.50
CA MET A 1 -3.41 -9.06 -18.54
C MET A 1 -3.84 -10.42 -18.05
N THR A 2 -3.43 -11.48 -18.71
CA THR A 2 -3.88 -12.85 -18.38
C THR A 2 -2.78 -13.72 -17.76
N THR A 3 -1.56 -13.23 -17.72
CA THR A 3 -0.39 -13.91 -17.16
C THR A 3 0.29 -13.07 -16.09
N PRO A 4 0.91 -13.69 -15.07
CA PRO A 4 1.65 -12.94 -14.07
C PRO A 4 2.86 -12.25 -14.70
N GLN A 5 3.15 -11.04 -14.24
CA GLN A 5 4.21 -10.21 -14.81
C GLN A 5 5.00 -9.49 -13.72
N GLN A 6 6.31 -9.46 -13.89
CA GLN A 6 7.15 -8.59 -13.07
C GLN A 6 7.12 -7.17 -13.66
N ILE A 7 6.83 -6.18 -12.82
CA ILE A 7 6.69 -4.78 -13.21
C ILE A 7 7.70 -3.95 -12.43
N GLN A 8 8.45 -3.12 -13.16
CA GLN A 8 9.33 -2.13 -12.54
C GLN A 8 8.54 -0.87 -12.21
N LEU A 9 8.58 -0.46 -10.94
CA LEU A 9 7.99 0.78 -10.48
C LEU A 9 8.92 1.96 -10.72
N PRO A 10 8.40 3.18 -10.87
CA PRO A 10 9.20 4.38 -10.84
C PRO A 10 10.01 4.46 -9.54
N LYS A 11 11.29 4.80 -9.68
CA LYS A 11 12.20 5.07 -8.57
C LYS A 11 12.70 6.50 -8.68
N ILE A 12 12.33 7.32 -7.73
CA ILE A 12 12.86 8.69 -7.58
C ILE A 12 14.02 8.60 -6.60
N PHE A 13 15.22 8.81 -7.12
CA PHE A 13 16.44 8.89 -6.33
C PHE A 13 16.57 10.28 -5.71
N ASP A 14 16.89 10.33 -4.41
CA ASP A 14 17.17 11.56 -3.67
C ASP A 14 18.21 11.20 -2.59
N ASP A 15 19.21 12.07 -2.37
CA ASP A 15 20.24 11.87 -1.35
C ASP A 15 19.64 11.74 0.07
N ARG A 16 18.42 12.20 0.26
CA ARG A 16 17.63 12.05 1.49
C ARG A 16 16.83 10.74 1.56
N GLY A 17 17.11 9.76 0.67
CA GLY A 17 16.43 8.49 0.55
C GLY A 17 15.58 8.38 -0.72
N ASN A 18 15.28 7.15 -1.09
CA ASN A 18 14.54 6.82 -2.30
C ASN A 18 13.02 6.90 -2.10
N LEU A 19 12.29 7.11 -3.19
CA LEU A 19 10.83 6.98 -3.24
C LEU A 19 10.45 6.10 -4.43
N SER A 20 9.57 5.13 -4.20
CA SER A 20 8.86 4.40 -5.25
C SER A 20 7.36 4.51 -5.06
N PHE A 21 6.60 4.41 -6.16
CA PHE A 21 5.15 4.57 -6.11
C PHE A 21 4.45 3.75 -7.16
N LEU A 22 3.16 3.53 -6.93
CA LEU A 22 2.21 3.01 -7.90
C LEU A 22 0.90 3.79 -7.82
N GLU A 23 0.23 3.94 -8.94
CA GLU A 23 -1.04 4.62 -9.09
C GLU A 23 -2.04 3.75 -9.85
N ASN A 24 -3.30 3.88 -9.51
CA ASN A 24 -4.40 3.18 -10.15
C ASN A 24 -4.37 3.36 -11.67
N GLN A 25 -4.47 2.25 -12.41
CA GLN A 25 -4.52 2.23 -13.87
C GLN A 25 -3.32 2.92 -14.56
N ALA A 26 -2.17 2.96 -13.89
CA ALA A 26 -0.91 3.47 -14.43
C ALA A 26 0.18 2.39 -14.39
N GLN A 27 0.76 2.09 -13.22
CA GLN A 27 1.73 1.00 -13.07
C GLN A 27 1.05 -0.37 -12.91
N ILE A 28 -0.20 -0.38 -12.42
CA ILE A 28 -1.04 -1.57 -12.26
C ILE A 28 -2.33 -1.41 -13.08
N PRO A 29 -2.93 -2.52 -13.61
CA PRO A 29 -4.09 -2.43 -14.51
C PRO A 29 -5.43 -2.25 -13.80
N PHE A 30 -5.45 -2.12 -12.46
CA PHE A 30 -6.66 -2.06 -11.65
C PHE A 30 -6.69 -0.85 -10.72
N GLU A 31 -7.85 -0.62 -10.10
CA GLU A 31 -8.00 0.33 -8.99
C GLU A 31 -7.75 -0.39 -7.66
N ILE A 32 -6.97 0.24 -6.79
CA ILE A 32 -6.72 -0.29 -5.46
C ILE A 32 -8.02 -0.14 -4.64
N LYS A 33 -8.48 -1.24 -4.05
CA LYS A 33 -9.59 -1.26 -3.08
C LYS A 33 -9.13 -1.64 -1.67
N ARG A 34 -8.06 -2.44 -1.60
CA ARG A 34 -7.46 -2.90 -0.36
C ARG A 34 -5.94 -2.87 -0.47
N VAL A 35 -5.27 -2.49 0.61
CA VAL A 35 -3.82 -2.64 0.77
C VAL A 35 -3.56 -3.42 2.05
N HIS A 36 -2.74 -4.45 1.97
CA HIS A 36 -2.28 -5.15 3.15
C HIS A 36 -0.78 -5.44 3.06
N TRP A 37 -0.15 -5.61 4.20
CA TRP A 37 1.27 -5.95 4.24
C TRP A 37 1.55 -7.04 5.25
N ILE A 38 2.49 -7.90 4.87
CA ILE A 38 2.93 -9.06 5.62
C ILE A 38 4.32 -8.73 6.17
N TYR A 39 4.52 -8.94 7.46
CA TYR A 39 5.76 -8.65 8.18
C TYR A 39 5.99 -9.65 9.31
N ASP A 40 7.20 -9.65 9.90
CA ASP A 40 7.59 -10.56 10.98
C ASP A 40 7.40 -12.04 10.63
N VAL A 41 7.59 -12.41 9.37
CA VAL A 41 7.48 -13.80 8.92
C VAL A 41 8.74 -14.56 9.37
N PRO A 42 8.60 -15.66 10.17
CA PRO A 42 9.74 -16.49 10.53
C PRO A 42 10.39 -17.12 9.29
N GLY A 43 11.71 -17.34 9.37
CA GLY A 43 12.45 -18.00 8.29
C GLY A 43 11.92 -19.41 8.01
N GLY A 44 11.78 -19.74 6.71
CA GLY A 44 11.26 -21.04 6.26
C GLY A 44 9.74 -21.17 6.20
N GLU A 45 9.00 -20.13 6.64
CA GLU A 45 7.54 -20.12 6.54
C GLU A 45 7.07 -19.59 5.18
N GLU A 46 5.91 -20.09 4.76
CA GLU A 46 5.20 -19.68 3.54
C GLU A 46 3.95 -18.88 3.88
N ARG A 47 3.65 -17.87 3.07
CA ARG A 47 2.44 -17.08 3.17
C ARG A 47 1.65 -17.13 1.85
N GLY A 48 0.36 -16.97 1.95
CA GLY A 48 -0.53 -17.08 0.80
C GLY A 48 -1.06 -18.51 0.67
N GLY A 49 -0.75 -19.19 -0.42
CA GLY A 49 -1.41 -20.45 -0.73
C GLY A 49 -2.91 -20.21 -0.99
N ILE A 50 -3.21 -19.30 -1.92
CA ILE A 50 -4.58 -18.86 -2.24
C ILE A 50 -4.69 -18.49 -3.72
N ALA A 51 -5.82 -18.78 -4.31
CA ALA A 51 -6.25 -18.20 -5.58
C ALA A 51 -7.50 -17.35 -5.36
N TYR A 52 -7.55 -16.19 -5.96
CA TYR A 52 -8.75 -15.35 -5.96
C TYR A 52 -9.48 -15.47 -7.29
N LYS A 53 -10.81 -15.62 -7.25
CA LYS A 53 -11.65 -15.75 -8.44
C LYS A 53 -11.80 -14.43 -9.18
N GLU A 54 -11.87 -13.32 -8.42
CA GLU A 54 -12.11 -11.97 -8.95
C GLU A 54 -10.99 -10.97 -8.60
N THR A 55 -10.27 -11.16 -7.50
CA THR A 55 -9.24 -10.21 -7.06
C THR A 55 -7.95 -10.37 -7.88
N GLU A 56 -7.47 -9.25 -8.40
CA GLU A 56 -6.13 -9.08 -8.93
C GLU A 56 -5.23 -8.52 -7.83
N GLU A 57 -3.96 -8.89 -7.81
CA GLU A 57 -3.01 -8.41 -6.81
C GLU A 57 -1.73 -7.85 -7.45
N PHE A 58 -1.13 -6.89 -6.78
CA PHE A 58 0.23 -6.44 -7.06
C PHE A 58 1.07 -6.54 -5.79
N ILE A 59 2.16 -7.31 -5.85
CA ILE A 59 2.99 -7.67 -4.71
C ILE A 59 4.38 -7.04 -4.87
N VAL A 60 4.88 -6.35 -3.84
CA VAL A 60 6.21 -5.72 -3.85
C VAL A 60 6.96 -5.98 -2.54
N ALA A 61 8.28 -6.22 -2.64
CA ALA A 61 9.18 -6.29 -1.48
C ALA A 61 9.62 -4.87 -1.09
N MET A 62 8.96 -4.25 -0.12
CA MET A 62 9.36 -2.92 0.36
C MET A 62 10.65 -2.95 1.16
N SER A 63 10.92 -4.06 1.86
CA SER A 63 12.14 -4.34 2.60
C SER A 63 12.46 -5.82 2.49
N GLY A 64 13.75 -6.17 2.53
CA GLY A 64 14.22 -7.53 2.44
C GLY A 64 13.95 -8.17 1.08
N SER A 65 13.73 -9.49 1.09
CA SER A 65 13.47 -10.27 -0.12
C SER A 65 12.58 -11.47 0.16
N PHE A 66 11.87 -11.94 -0.88
CA PHE A 66 11.09 -13.17 -0.89
C PHE A 66 10.82 -13.59 -2.33
N ASP A 67 10.34 -14.82 -2.49
CA ASP A 67 9.90 -15.34 -3.77
C ASP A 67 8.37 -15.33 -3.85
N VAL A 68 7.82 -14.92 -5.00
CA VAL A 68 6.40 -15.06 -5.32
C VAL A 68 6.26 -16.19 -6.32
N VAL A 69 5.57 -17.24 -5.93
CA VAL A 69 5.26 -18.38 -6.80
C VAL A 69 3.81 -18.27 -7.25
N VAL A 70 3.60 -18.24 -8.56
CA VAL A 70 2.27 -18.16 -9.16
C VAL A 70 2.04 -19.37 -10.04
N ARG A 71 0.83 -19.98 -9.97
CA ARG A 71 0.48 -21.17 -10.74
C ARG A 71 -0.87 -21.03 -11.41
N ASP A 72 -0.97 -21.52 -12.60
CA ASP A 72 -2.23 -21.93 -13.22
C ASP A 72 -2.33 -23.47 -13.24
N ALA A 73 -3.24 -24.06 -14.04
CA ALA A 73 -3.38 -25.50 -14.16
C ALA A 73 -2.16 -26.21 -14.77
N GLU A 74 -1.33 -25.53 -15.54
CA GLU A 74 -0.28 -26.11 -16.40
C GLU A 74 1.10 -25.53 -16.14
N HIS A 75 1.19 -24.28 -15.67
CA HIS A 75 2.41 -23.54 -15.56
C HIS A 75 2.67 -23.04 -14.15
N GLU A 76 3.95 -22.92 -13.83
CA GLU A 76 4.44 -22.26 -12.63
C GLU A 76 5.39 -21.14 -13.02
N TRP A 77 5.21 -19.98 -12.41
CA TRP A 77 6.12 -18.84 -12.50
C TRP A 77 6.69 -18.54 -11.12
N LYS A 78 7.98 -18.29 -11.06
CA LYS A 78 8.66 -17.91 -9.83
C LYS A 78 9.38 -16.57 -10.04
N PHE A 79 9.08 -15.62 -9.17
CA PHE A 79 9.65 -14.28 -9.19
C PHE A 79 10.36 -13.99 -7.88
N SER A 80 11.66 -13.74 -7.93
CA SER A 80 12.43 -13.34 -6.74
C SER A 80 12.39 -11.81 -6.61
N LEU A 81 11.72 -11.31 -5.58
CA LEU A 81 11.62 -9.90 -5.27
C LEU A 81 12.65 -9.52 -4.22
N ASN A 82 13.64 -8.71 -4.61
CA ASN A 82 14.73 -8.22 -3.76
C ASN A 82 15.07 -6.75 -4.02
N ARG A 83 14.17 -6.03 -4.64
CA ARG A 83 14.28 -4.60 -4.94
C ARG A 83 12.96 -3.92 -4.65
N SER A 84 13.01 -2.83 -3.87
CA SER A 84 11.81 -2.08 -3.47
C SER A 84 11.08 -1.39 -4.63
N TYR A 85 11.64 -1.37 -5.83
CA TYR A 85 11.02 -0.82 -7.03
C TYR A 85 10.65 -1.90 -8.07
N MET A 86 10.56 -3.15 -7.64
CA MET A 86 10.13 -4.28 -8.48
C MET A 86 8.96 -4.99 -7.79
N GLY A 87 7.90 -5.22 -8.53
CA GLY A 87 6.74 -5.97 -8.04
C GLY A 87 6.25 -6.99 -9.03
N VAL A 88 5.32 -7.84 -8.59
CA VAL A 88 4.66 -8.86 -9.42
C VAL A 88 3.18 -8.57 -9.45
N TYR A 89 2.64 -8.43 -10.66
CA TYR A 89 1.21 -8.46 -10.91
C TYR A 89 0.74 -9.92 -10.99
N VAL A 90 -0.27 -10.25 -10.21
CA VAL A 90 -0.92 -11.57 -10.19
C VAL A 90 -2.37 -11.38 -10.67
N PRO A 91 -2.73 -11.94 -11.84
CA PRO A 91 -4.10 -11.93 -12.33
C PRO A 91 -5.04 -12.74 -11.43
N LYS A 92 -6.32 -12.43 -11.51
CA LYS A 92 -7.36 -13.28 -10.91
C LYS A 92 -7.33 -14.71 -11.47
N GLY A 93 -7.84 -15.67 -10.73
CA GLY A 93 -7.89 -17.08 -11.13
C GLY A 93 -6.55 -17.82 -11.02
N MET A 94 -5.51 -17.21 -10.45
CA MET A 94 -4.21 -17.84 -10.29
C MET A 94 -3.91 -18.13 -8.80
N TRP A 95 -3.31 -19.29 -8.55
CA TRP A 95 -2.78 -19.63 -7.24
C TRP A 95 -1.48 -18.89 -7.00
N ARG A 96 -1.35 -18.23 -5.83
CA ARG A 96 -0.10 -17.62 -5.46
C ARG A 96 0.33 -17.98 -4.04
N ALA A 97 1.64 -18.17 -3.86
CA ALA A 97 2.31 -18.32 -2.58
C ALA A 97 3.50 -17.36 -2.51
N ILE A 98 3.87 -16.97 -1.30
CA ILE A 98 5.05 -16.14 -1.03
C ILE A 98 5.92 -16.93 -0.07
N GLU A 99 7.16 -17.18 -0.46
CA GLU A 99 8.10 -18.06 0.24
C GLU A 99 9.51 -17.46 0.33
N ASN A 100 10.40 -18.12 1.05
CA ASN A 100 11.79 -17.71 1.17
C ASN A 100 11.99 -16.29 1.69
N PHE A 101 11.18 -15.92 2.68
CA PHE A 101 11.29 -14.60 3.31
C PHE A 101 12.66 -14.41 3.97
N SER A 102 13.37 -13.33 3.61
CA SER A 102 14.53 -12.90 4.37
C SER A 102 14.10 -12.26 5.70
N THR A 103 15.04 -12.17 6.63
CA THR A 103 14.80 -11.48 7.91
C THR A 103 14.35 -10.03 7.67
N ASN A 104 13.35 -9.58 8.43
CA ASN A 104 12.77 -8.23 8.36
C ASN A 104 12.23 -7.84 6.97
N SER A 105 11.84 -8.82 6.17
CA SER A 105 11.19 -8.55 4.90
C SER A 105 9.74 -8.10 5.09
N ILE A 106 9.30 -7.20 4.22
CA ILE A 106 7.94 -6.67 4.19
C ILE A 106 7.38 -6.84 2.79
N ALA A 107 6.33 -7.66 2.68
CA ALA A 107 5.57 -7.81 1.46
C ALA A 107 4.32 -6.90 1.51
N VAL A 108 4.23 -5.92 0.63
CA VAL A 108 3.01 -5.11 0.45
C VAL A 108 2.24 -5.63 -0.74
N ILE A 109 0.94 -5.79 -0.55
CA ILE A 109 0.01 -6.27 -1.56
C ILE A 109 -1.10 -5.23 -1.75
N ALA A 110 -1.22 -4.71 -2.96
CA ALA A 110 -2.37 -3.95 -3.41
C ALA A 110 -3.35 -4.90 -4.10
N ALA A 111 -4.63 -4.82 -3.76
CA ALA A 111 -5.68 -5.69 -4.27
C ALA A 111 -6.81 -4.89 -4.93
N SER A 112 -7.38 -5.46 -5.99
CA SER A 112 -8.40 -4.82 -6.83
C SER A 112 -9.82 -4.84 -6.24
N THR A 113 -10.04 -5.63 -5.17
CA THR A 113 -11.34 -5.76 -4.50
C THR A 113 -11.20 -5.57 -3.00
N HIS A 114 -12.30 -5.26 -2.34
CA HIS A 114 -12.44 -5.43 -0.90
C HIS A 114 -12.30 -6.91 -0.51
N TYR A 115 -12.04 -7.18 0.77
CA TYR A 115 -11.94 -8.56 1.22
C TYR A 115 -13.29 -9.26 1.15
N ASP A 116 -13.32 -10.36 0.41
CA ASP A 116 -14.46 -11.28 0.38
C ASP A 116 -13.95 -12.70 0.65
N PRO A 117 -14.37 -13.36 1.73
CA PRO A 117 -13.95 -14.72 2.04
C PRO A 117 -14.39 -15.74 0.97
N ILE A 118 -15.45 -15.45 0.17
CA ILE A 118 -15.97 -16.34 -0.89
C ILE A 118 -15.10 -16.27 -2.15
N ASP A 119 -14.38 -15.17 -2.34
CA ASP A 119 -13.49 -14.98 -3.50
C ASP A 119 -12.27 -15.88 -3.46
N GLY A 120 -11.82 -16.28 -2.25
CA GLY A 120 -10.57 -16.99 -2.04
C GLY A 120 -10.70 -18.51 -2.03
N ILE A 121 -10.02 -19.20 -2.94
CA ILE A 121 -9.82 -20.66 -2.94
C ILE A 121 -8.53 -20.95 -2.16
N ARG A 122 -8.62 -21.71 -1.05
CA ARG A 122 -7.50 -22.00 -0.15
C ARG A 122 -7.03 -23.46 -0.17
N ASP A 123 -7.80 -24.35 -0.79
CA ASP A 123 -7.40 -25.72 -1.05
C ASP A 123 -6.83 -25.85 -2.46
N TYR A 124 -5.63 -26.42 -2.57
CA TYR A 124 -4.93 -26.49 -3.87
C TYR A 124 -5.60 -27.48 -4.84
N ASN A 125 -6.31 -28.51 -4.35
CA ASN A 125 -7.03 -29.43 -5.22
C ASN A 125 -8.32 -28.77 -5.74
N GLU A 126 -9.03 -28.04 -4.88
CA GLU A 126 -10.15 -27.20 -5.30
C GLU A 126 -9.72 -26.18 -6.36
N PHE A 127 -8.55 -25.56 -6.17
CA PHE A 127 -7.98 -24.64 -7.17
C PHE A 127 -7.72 -25.34 -8.51
N LYS A 128 -7.15 -26.55 -8.53
CA LYS A 128 -6.92 -27.28 -9.79
C LYS A 128 -8.22 -27.55 -10.53
N ASP A 129 -9.24 -27.99 -9.82
CA ASP A 129 -10.56 -28.24 -10.41
C ASP A 129 -11.19 -26.96 -10.94
N TYR A 130 -11.07 -25.85 -10.22
CA TYR A 130 -11.51 -24.53 -10.66
C TYR A 130 -10.77 -24.06 -11.92
N SER A 131 -9.45 -24.14 -11.92
CA SER A 131 -8.59 -23.69 -13.02
C SER A 131 -8.84 -24.45 -14.31
N LEU A 132 -9.10 -25.75 -14.23
CA LEU A 132 -9.49 -26.60 -15.39
C LEU A 132 -10.87 -26.22 -15.95
N LYS A 133 -11.85 -25.91 -15.09
CA LYS A 133 -13.20 -25.49 -15.50
C LYS A 133 -13.17 -24.13 -16.22
N VAL A 134 -12.45 -23.15 -15.68
CA VAL A 134 -12.33 -21.81 -16.28
C VAL A 134 -11.66 -21.84 -17.65
N LYS A 135 -10.73 -22.77 -17.89
CA LYS A 135 -10.14 -22.99 -19.23
C LYS A 135 -11.13 -23.62 -20.22
N GLY A 136 -12.08 -24.42 -19.74
CA GLY A 136 -13.11 -25.06 -20.57
C GLY A 136 -14.23 -24.11 -20.98
N ASP A 137 -14.50 -23.11 -20.15
CA ASP A 137 -15.54 -22.09 -20.36
C ASP A 137 -14.93 -20.79 -20.93
N ASP A 138 -14.35 -20.88 -22.14
CA ASP A 138 -13.91 -19.67 -22.82
C ASP A 138 -15.14 -18.80 -23.14
N ILE A 139 -15.24 -17.71 -22.40
CA ILE A 139 -15.91 -16.47 -22.74
C ILE A 139 -17.45 -16.45 -22.72
N SER A 140 -18.02 -15.92 -21.66
CA SER A 140 -19.06 -14.90 -21.82
C SER A 140 -19.13 -14.00 -20.58
N ASN A 141 -18.71 -12.74 -20.78
CA ASN A 141 -19.21 -11.53 -20.11
C ASN A 141 -19.84 -11.70 -18.71
N THR A 142 -19.05 -11.67 -17.65
CA THR A 142 -19.55 -11.22 -16.36
C THR A 142 -19.05 -9.79 -16.12
N LYS A 143 -19.94 -8.82 -16.37
CA LYS A 143 -19.77 -7.46 -15.85
C LYS A 143 -19.71 -7.56 -14.34
N SER A 144 -18.58 -7.18 -13.74
CA SER A 144 -18.50 -6.85 -12.32
C SER A 144 -19.61 -5.85 -11.98
N PRO A 145 -20.33 -6.02 -10.86
CA PRO A 145 -21.23 -4.99 -10.38
C PRO A 145 -20.40 -3.73 -10.14
N ALA A 146 -20.81 -2.63 -10.75
CA ALA A 146 -20.21 -1.35 -10.55
C ALA A 146 -20.34 -0.98 -9.07
N SER A 147 -19.23 -0.99 -8.34
CA SER A 147 -19.17 -0.40 -7.01
C SER A 147 -19.47 1.08 -7.17
N THR A 148 -20.49 1.55 -6.46
CA THR A 148 -20.81 2.98 -6.39
C THR A 148 -19.57 3.69 -5.84
N PRO A 149 -18.97 4.65 -6.55
CA PRO A 149 -17.82 5.37 -6.04
C PRO A 149 -18.23 6.07 -4.76
N TYR A 150 -17.52 5.81 -3.66
CA TYR A 150 -17.64 6.62 -2.47
C TYR A 150 -16.99 7.96 -2.78
N THR A 151 -17.79 8.90 -3.24
CA THR A 151 -17.33 10.26 -3.52
C THR A 151 -17.21 10.96 -2.16
N LEU A 152 -16.01 11.09 -1.64
CA LEU A 152 -15.73 12.12 -0.65
C LEU A 152 -16.15 13.43 -1.31
N HIS A 153 -17.29 13.97 -0.88
CA HIS A 153 -17.59 15.37 -1.15
C HIS A 153 -16.52 16.16 -0.40
N SER A 154 -15.45 16.54 -1.11
CA SER A 154 -14.58 17.62 -0.67
C SER A 154 -15.48 18.83 -0.54
N THR A 155 -15.93 19.12 0.68
CA THR A 155 -16.53 20.41 0.97
C THR A 155 -15.43 21.43 0.73
N PRO A 156 -15.55 22.27 -0.31
CA PRO A 156 -14.53 23.29 -0.58
C PRO A 156 -14.44 24.21 0.64
N ASN A 157 -13.21 24.46 1.11
CA ASN A 157 -12.85 25.40 2.17
C ASN A 157 -12.99 24.97 3.63
N VAL A 158 -13.02 23.68 3.96
CA VAL A 158 -12.84 23.27 5.37
C VAL A 158 -11.36 23.36 5.73
N LYS A 159 -10.98 24.33 6.57
CA LYS A 159 -9.63 24.44 7.13
C LYS A 159 -9.51 23.46 8.31
N HIS A 160 -8.94 22.30 8.06
CA HIS A 160 -8.62 21.33 9.13
C HIS A 160 -7.51 21.89 10.05
N ASN A 161 -7.48 21.44 11.29
CA ASN A 161 -6.42 21.72 12.25
C ASN A 161 -5.67 20.41 12.63
N VAL A 162 -4.56 20.52 13.35
CA VAL A 162 -3.75 19.35 13.71
C VAL A 162 -4.49 18.34 14.60
N PHE A 163 -5.56 18.74 15.30
CA PHE A 163 -6.37 17.86 16.14
C PHE A 163 -7.40 17.06 15.34
N ASP A 164 -7.66 17.45 14.07
CA ASP A 164 -8.47 16.69 13.13
C ASP A 164 -7.68 15.51 12.53
N CYS A 165 -6.35 15.49 12.72
CA CYS A 165 -5.44 14.43 12.34
C CYS A 165 -5.14 13.54 13.54
N GLY A 166 -4.82 12.27 13.32
CA GLY A 166 -4.50 11.38 14.44
C GLY A 166 -4.12 9.97 14.03
N ILE A 167 -3.63 9.24 15.01
CA ILE A 167 -3.32 7.81 14.85
C ILE A 167 -4.63 7.04 14.78
N ILE A 168 -4.73 6.14 13.81
CA ILE A 168 -5.75 5.11 13.71
C ILE A 168 -5.12 3.74 13.87
N GLU A 169 -5.80 2.85 14.59
CA GLU A 169 -5.42 1.43 14.66
C GLU A 169 -5.92 0.73 13.39
N LEU A 170 -5.07 -0.11 12.82
CA LEU A 170 -5.37 -0.88 11.61
C LEU A 170 -5.67 -2.33 12.00
N ASP A 171 -6.51 -2.98 11.22
CA ASP A 171 -6.76 -4.40 11.42
C ASP A 171 -5.45 -5.19 11.34
N ARG A 172 -5.21 -5.98 12.39
CA ARG A 172 -4.01 -6.80 12.54
C ARG A 172 -4.38 -8.26 12.73
N HIS A 173 -3.88 -9.12 11.87
CA HIS A 173 -3.99 -10.57 11.99
C HIS A 173 -2.63 -11.12 12.42
N HIS A 174 -2.51 -11.46 13.71
CA HIS A 174 -1.28 -12.00 14.30
C HIS A 174 -1.19 -13.51 14.18
N SER A 175 -0.02 -14.02 13.80
CA SER A 175 0.30 -15.44 13.82
C SER A 175 1.75 -15.66 14.22
N ALA A 176 1.97 -16.25 15.38
CA ALA A 176 3.32 -16.58 15.86
C ALA A 176 4.12 -17.48 14.90
N ARG A 177 3.44 -18.29 14.08
CA ARG A 177 4.07 -19.21 13.12
C ARG A 177 4.25 -18.59 11.73
N LYS A 178 3.37 -17.67 11.33
CA LYS A 178 3.32 -17.16 9.95
C LYS A 178 3.57 -15.66 9.84
N GLY A 179 3.92 -14.99 10.95
CA GLY A 179 4.05 -13.52 11.00
C GLY A 179 2.71 -12.81 10.99
N ASP A 180 2.74 -11.52 10.78
CA ASP A 180 1.59 -10.63 10.92
C ASP A 180 1.11 -10.08 9.57
N ILE A 181 -0.15 -9.71 9.52
CA ILE A 181 -0.76 -8.95 8.41
C ILE A 181 -1.45 -7.75 9.00
N SER A 182 -1.21 -6.56 8.45
CA SER A 182 -2.05 -5.38 8.67
C SER A 182 -2.78 -5.02 7.39
N VAL A 183 -4.00 -4.51 7.52
CA VAL A 183 -4.93 -4.30 6.41
C VAL A 183 -5.51 -2.88 6.45
N VAL A 184 -5.66 -2.28 5.28
CA VAL A 184 -6.42 -1.05 5.03
C VAL A 184 -7.40 -1.31 3.89
N GLU A 185 -8.69 -1.15 4.18
CA GLU A 185 -9.78 -1.18 3.21
C GLU A 185 -10.20 0.26 2.87
N ASN A 186 -10.35 0.54 1.58
CA ASN A 186 -10.84 1.85 1.14
C ASN A 186 -12.25 2.12 1.67
N ALA A 187 -12.50 3.37 2.07
CA ALA A 187 -13.78 3.85 2.60
C ALA A 187 -14.30 3.12 3.87
N GLU A 188 -13.53 2.18 4.41
CA GLU A 188 -13.83 1.49 5.68
C GLU A 188 -12.79 1.85 6.75
N THR A 189 -11.53 1.45 6.55
CA THR A 189 -10.44 1.78 7.48
C THR A 189 -10.03 3.25 7.37
N VAL A 190 -10.03 3.80 6.16
CA VAL A 190 -9.73 5.20 5.84
C VAL A 190 -10.93 5.84 5.15
N PRO A 191 -11.17 7.16 5.35
CA PRO A 191 -12.33 7.84 4.77
C PRO A 191 -12.11 8.24 3.31
N PHE A 192 -11.31 7.49 2.55
CA PHE A 192 -11.01 7.79 1.15
C PHE A 192 -10.68 6.52 0.36
N ASP A 193 -10.78 6.61 -0.97
CA ASP A 193 -10.26 5.63 -1.90
C ASP A 193 -8.77 5.86 -2.14
N THR A 194 -7.95 4.84 -1.98
CA THR A 194 -6.52 4.89 -2.28
C THR A 194 -6.32 4.92 -3.79
N LYS A 195 -5.85 6.05 -4.31
CA LYS A 195 -5.52 6.21 -5.74
C LYS A 195 -4.03 6.09 -6.03
N ARG A 196 -3.21 6.31 -5.01
CA ARG A 196 -1.74 6.19 -5.06
C ARG A 196 -1.23 5.56 -3.78
N LEU A 197 -0.29 4.63 -3.93
CA LEU A 197 0.53 4.09 -2.86
C LEU A 197 1.98 4.46 -3.15
N TYR A 198 2.69 5.03 -2.18
CA TYR A 198 4.11 5.30 -2.30
C TYR A 198 4.84 5.02 -0.99
N TYR A 199 6.14 4.84 -1.06
CA TYR A 199 6.95 4.59 0.12
C TYR A 199 8.33 5.20 0.00
N LEU A 200 8.83 5.65 1.16
CA LEU A 200 10.19 6.14 1.36
C LEU A 200 11.01 5.03 1.98
N TYR A 201 12.21 4.82 1.47
CA TYR A 201 13.15 3.81 1.94
C TYR A 201 14.58 4.27 1.73
N ASP A 202 15.54 3.60 2.37
CA ASP A 202 16.95 3.99 2.37
C ASP A 202 17.15 5.46 2.82
N VAL A 203 16.33 5.93 3.77
CA VAL A 203 16.46 7.28 4.31
C VAL A 203 17.64 7.32 5.29
N PRO A 204 18.67 8.15 5.04
CA PRO A 204 19.80 8.28 5.95
C PRO A 204 19.36 8.88 7.29
N GLY A 205 20.05 8.49 8.38
CA GLY A 205 19.82 9.11 9.68
C GLY A 205 20.13 10.61 9.67
N GLY A 206 19.31 11.40 10.38
CA GLY A 206 19.48 12.85 10.52
C GLY A 206 19.00 13.68 9.35
N VAL A 207 18.34 13.07 8.35
CA VAL A 207 17.70 13.80 7.23
C VAL A 207 16.21 13.91 7.43
N SER A 208 15.66 15.08 7.04
CA SER A 208 14.21 15.33 7.03
C SER A 208 13.62 15.09 5.65
N ARG A 209 12.38 14.61 5.64
CA ARG A 209 11.54 14.41 4.43
C ARG A 209 10.22 15.19 4.61
N GLY A 210 9.45 15.29 3.56
CA GLY A 210 8.20 16.05 3.59
C GLY A 210 8.46 17.54 3.35
N GLY A 211 8.13 18.41 4.31
CA GLY A 211 8.24 19.86 4.18
C GLY A 211 7.31 20.39 3.11
N HIS A 212 6.00 20.04 3.21
CA HIS A 212 4.94 20.56 2.35
C HIS A 212 3.56 20.29 2.94
N ALA A 213 2.57 20.98 2.40
CA ALA A 213 1.16 20.70 2.64
C ALA A 213 0.46 20.31 1.32
N HIS A 214 -0.69 19.68 1.43
CA HIS A 214 -1.59 19.36 0.33
C HIS A 214 -2.88 20.15 0.46
N LYS A 215 -3.40 20.69 -0.65
CA LYS A 215 -4.66 21.45 -0.64
C LYS A 215 -5.89 20.55 -0.54
N GLY A 216 -5.87 19.38 -1.18
CA GLY A 216 -7.00 18.44 -1.24
C GLY A 216 -6.68 16.99 -0.87
N LEU A 217 -5.42 16.61 -0.86
CA LEU A 217 -5.01 15.22 -0.64
C LEU A 217 -5.11 14.79 0.83
N TRP A 218 -5.76 13.66 1.07
CA TRP A 218 -5.71 12.90 2.32
C TRP A 218 -4.59 11.87 2.27
N GLN A 219 -3.97 11.59 3.40
CA GLN A 219 -2.91 10.60 3.50
C GLN A 219 -3.06 9.75 4.76
N LEU A 220 -2.71 8.47 4.65
CA LEU A 220 -2.42 7.59 5.76
C LEU A 220 -0.93 7.27 5.73
N ILE A 221 -0.18 7.68 6.75
CA ILE A 221 1.28 7.50 6.89
C ILE A 221 1.54 6.40 7.90
N ILE A 222 2.32 5.39 7.54
CA ILE A 222 2.57 4.18 8.33
C ILE A 222 4.07 3.92 8.40
N ALA A 223 4.58 3.61 9.59
CA ALA A 223 5.91 3.01 9.74
C ALA A 223 5.80 1.50 9.50
N ALA A 224 5.92 1.09 8.23
CA ALA A 224 5.85 -0.32 7.86
C ALA A 224 7.06 -1.11 8.41
N SER A 225 8.22 -0.44 8.58
CA SER A 225 9.41 -0.91 9.29
C SER A 225 10.09 0.24 10.01
N GLY A 226 10.76 -0.06 11.11
CA GLY A 226 11.51 0.92 11.89
C GLY A 226 10.62 1.96 12.56
N CYS A 227 11.15 3.17 12.71
CA CYS A 227 10.42 4.29 13.29
C CYS A 227 10.86 5.62 12.68
N PHE A 228 9.97 6.61 12.74
CA PHE A 228 10.24 8.00 12.41
C PHE A 228 9.20 8.91 13.09
N THR A 229 9.49 10.20 13.14
CA THR A 229 8.61 11.22 13.69
C THR A 229 7.92 11.98 12.55
N VAL A 230 6.62 12.23 12.67
CA VAL A 230 5.85 13.11 11.77
C VAL A 230 5.39 14.33 12.54
N THR A 231 5.88 15.50 12.17
CA THR A 231 5.44 16.78 12.72
C THR A 231 4.38 17.38 11.81
N LEU A 232 3.18 17.60 12.34
CA LEU A 232 2.06 18.26 11.69
C LEU A 232 1.98 19.71 12.16
N ASP A 233 1.63 20.64 11.25
CA ASP A 233 1.51 22.06 11.54
C ASP A 233 0.30 22.62 10.77
N ASP A 234 -0.60 23.32 11.48
CA ASP A 234 -1.75 24.00 10.87
C ASP A 234 -1.57 25.53 10.72
N GLY A 235 -0.35 26.00 10.94
CA GLY A 235 0.00 27.43 10.93
C GLY A 235 -0.16 28.14 12.28
N ASN A 236 -0.77 27.47 13.26
CA ASN A 236 -0.93 28.00 14.62
C ASN A 236 -0.37 27.04 15.67
N VAL A 237 -0.58 25.75 15.48
CA VAL A 237 -0.19 24.68 16.41
C VAL A 237 0.61 23.63 15.67
N LYS A 238 1.68 23.15 16.31
CA LYS A 238 2.45 22.00 15.86
C LYS A 238 2.19 20.79 16.77
N ARG A 239 2.12 19.62 16.16
CA ARG A 239 1.97 18.36 16.89
C ARG A 239 2.82 17.26 16.25
N ALA A 240 3.64 16.59 17.07
CA ALA A 240 4.50 15.50 16.63
C ALA A 240 3.91 14.13 16.99
N TYR A 241 4.11 13.17 16.11
CA TYR A 241 3.70 11.78 16.25
C TYR A 241 4.88 10.87 15.91
N THR A 242 5.29 10.03 16.85
CA THR A 242 6.27 8.98 16.57
C THR A 242 5.56 7.73 16.06
N LEU A 243 5.84 7.34 14.82
CA LEU A 243 5.31 6.13 14.22
C LEU A 243 6.36 5.02 14.34
N ASN A 244 6.00 3.91 14.97
CA ASN A 244 6.88 2.77 15.22
C ASN A 244 6.14 1.42 15.23
N ARG A 245 4.93 1.39 14.70
CA ARG A 245 4.07 0.21 14.67
C ARG A 245 3.49 0.01 13.26
N PRO A 246 3.70 -1.16 12.63
CA PRO A 246 3.16 -1.41 11.28
C PRO A 246 1.64 -1.59 11.24
N TYR A 247 0.97 -1.63 12.37
CA TYR A 247 -0.50 -1.70 12.51
C TYR A 247 -1.11 -0.39 13.02
N GLN A 248 -0.36 0.71 12.95
CA GLN A 248 -0.84 2.07 13.25
C GLN A 248 -0.55 2.99 12.08
N GLY A 249 -1.51 3.82 11.73
CA GLY A 249 -1.35 4.83 10.70
C GLY A 249 -1.73 6.21 11.19
N LEU A 250 -0.99 7.23 10.79
CA LEU A 250 -1.32 8.63 11.01
C LEU A 250 -2.17 9.13 9.84
N LEU A 251 -3.45 9.41 10.11
CA LEU A 251 -4.35 10.02 9.14
C LEU A 251 -4.10 11.54 9.10
N VAL A 252 -3.66 12.03 7.95
CA VAL A 252 -3.37 13.44 7.70
C VAL A 252 -4.39 14.01 6.73
N LYS A 253 -5.05 15.09 7.15
CA LYS A 253 -6.07 15.79 6.37
C LYS A 253 -5.47 16.88 5.47
N PRO A 254 -6.19 17.32 4.44
CA PRO A 254 -5.78 18.45 3.59
C PRO A 254 -5.50 19.72 4.39
N GLY A 255 -4.63 20.57 3.85
CA GLY A 255 -4.30 21.86 4.44
C GLY A 255 -3.38 21.80 5.67
N ILE A 256 -2.77 20.65 5.95
CA ILE A 256 -1.84 20.47 7.06
C ILE A 256 -0.42 20.33 6.49
N TRP A 257 0.50 21.16 6.98
CA TRP A 257 1.92 21.03 6.69
C TRP A 257 2.48 19.83 7.45
N ARG A 258 3.33 19.05 6.81
CA ARG A 258 3.96 17.90 7.45
C ARG A 258 5.45 17.79 7.13
N GLU A 259 6.21 17.41 8.14
CA GLU A 259 7.63 17.08 8.08
C GLU A 259 7.84 15.70 8.70
N LEU A 260 8.78 14.94 8.16
CA LEU A 260 9.15 13.63 8.65
C LEU A 260 10.65 13.66 8.97
N ASP A 261 11.00 13.24 10.17
CA ASP A 261 12.38 13.22 10.66
C ASP A 261 12.66 12.04 11.60
N ASP A 262 13.83 11.99 12.20
CA ASP A 262 14.26 10.94 13.16
C ASP A 262 14.08 9.50 12.60
N PHE A 263 14.35 9.31 11.32
CA PHE A 263 14.27 7.99 10.70
C PHE A 263 15.29 7.03 11.30
N SER A 264 14.84 5.90 11.84
CA SER A 264 15.73 4.81 12.22
C SER A 264 16.32 4.13 10.98
N SER A 265 17.49 3.49 11.16
CA SER A 265 18.10 2.72 10.06
C SER A 265 17.17 1.63 9.55
N GLY A 266 17.05 1.53 8.22
CA GLY A 266 16.19 0.54 7.55
C GLY A 266 14.69 0.79 7.72
N SER A 267 14.29 1.99 8.17
CA SER A 267 12.87 2.34 8.24
C SER A 267 12.25 2.46 6.85
N VAL A 268 10.98 2.10 6.77
CA VAL A 268 10.15 2.21 5.57
C VAL A 268 8.89 2.99 5.93
N CYS A 269 8.71 4.13 5.29
CA CYS A 269 7.51 4.95 5.42
C CYS A 269 6.56 4.63 4.26
N LEU A 270 5.48 3.91 4.54
CA LEU A 270 4.40 3.62 3.59
C LEU A 270 3.34 4.71 3.68
N VAL A 271 2.89 5.21 2.52
CA VAL A 271 1.83 6.23 2.45
C VAL A 271 0.76 5.80 1.45
N LEU A 272 -0.49 5.78 1.91
CA LEU A 272 -1.68 5.65 1.08
C LEU A 272 -2.28 7.04 0.87
N ALA A 273 -2.58 7.40 -0.38
CA ALA A 273 -3.00 8.74 -0.77
C ALA A 273 -4.31 8.69 -1.57
N SER A 274 -5.20 9.64 -1.26
CA SER A 274 -6.54 9.72 -1.85
C SER A 274 -6.54 10.14 -3.32
N GLU A 275 -5.46 10.76 -3.81
CA GLU A 275 -5.36 11.24 -5.17
C GLU A 275 -4.05 10.80 -5.83
N LYS A 276 -4.05 10.74 -7.16
CA LYS A 276 -2.84 10.61 -7.96
C LYS A 276 -1.93 11.83 -7.75
N TYR A 277 -0.68 11.73 -8.21
CA TYR A 277 0.23 12.85 -8.11
C TYR A 277 -0.26 14.04 -8.95
N ASP A 278 -0.40 15.18 -8.29
CA ASP A 278 -0.66 16.47 -8.93
C ASP A 278 0.18 17.54 -8.22
N GLU A 279 1.13 18.14 -8.94
CA GLU A 279 1.99 19.21 -8.38
C GLU A 279 1.17 20.43 -7.97
N ALA A 280 0.05 20.71 -8.62
CA ALA A 280 -0.82 21.83 -8.29
C ALA A 280 -1.48 21.73 -6.90
N ASP A 281 -1.57 20.51 -6.35
CA ASP A 281 -2.07 20.24 -5.00
C ASP A 281 -1.03 20.57 -3.91
N TYR A 282 0.26 20.64 -4.25
CA TYR A 282 1.33 20.87 -3.28
C TYR A 282 1.50 22.35 -2.93
N ILE A 283 1.79 22.61 -1.66
CA ILE A 283 2.33 23.87 -1.14
C ILE A 283 3.69 23.54 -0.54
N ARG A 284 4.78 23.92 -1.22
CA ARG A 284 6.15 23.53 -0.85
C ARG A 284 6.93 24.63 -0.12
N ASP A 285 6.44 25.85 -0.17
CA ASP A 285 7.00 26.98 0.57
C ASP A 285 6.19 27.20 1.85
N TYR A 286 6.88 27.36 2.98
CA TYR A 286 6.22 27.49 4.28
C TYR A 286 5.54 28.85 4.45
N ASP A 287 6.08 29.94 3.88
CA ASP A 287 5.44 31.24 3.92
C ASP A 287 4.16 31.26 3.06
N ASP A 288 4.17 30.55 1.93
CA ASP A 288 2.95 30.39 1.10
C ASP A 288 1.93 29.49 1.81
N PHE A 289 2.39 28.47 2.57
CA PHE A 289 1.50 27.71 3.44
C PHE A 289 0.84 28.60 4.50
N LEU A 290 1.60 29.46 5.18
CA LEU A 290 1.04 30.39 6.17
C LEU A 290 0.04 31.38 5.55
N LYS A 291 0.27 31.82 4.31
CA LYS A 291 -0.71 32.64 3.57
C LYS A 291 -1.98 31.86 3.24
N TYR A 292 -1.82 30.60 2.82
CA TYR A 292 -2.94 29.70 2.53
C TYR A 292 -3.79 29.41 3.77
N ARG A 293 -3.20 29.41 4.95
CA ARG A 293 -3.88 29.17 6.24
C ARG A 293 -4.66 30.37 6.77
N LYS A 294 -4.31 31.60 6.37
CA LYS A 294 -5.03 32.86 6.71
C LYS A 294 -6.36 32.92 5.96
#